data_448714472af4d021144a562dc132f8c3
#
_entry.id   448714472af4d021144a562dc132f8c3
#
_cell.length_a   1.000
_cell.length_b   1.000
_cell.length_c   1.000
_cell.angle_alpha   90.00
_cell.angle_beta   90.00
_cell.angle_gamma   90.00
#
_symmetry.space_group_name_H-M   'P 1'
#
loop_
_entity.id
_entity.type
_entity.pdbx_description
1 polymer ?
#
loop_
_entity_poly.entity_id
_entity_poly.type
_entity_poly.pdbx_seq_one_letter_code
_entity_poly.pdbx_strand_id
1 'polypeptide(L)' 'MSKLILHNDDVNSTTKIASALIKCLDYELPAATQIIILAEGRKKGVIIKEGDFIELFMAQNCFEELNINTELIA' A
#
# COMPACT_ATOMS: atom_id res chain seq x y z
N MET A 1 -5.98 -15.12 7.31
CA MET A 1 -5.08 -13.97 7.22
C MET A 1 -5.73 -12.82 6.47
N SER A 2 -5.57 -11.63 6.99
CA SER A 2 -6.07 -10.44 6.30
C SER A 2 -5.08 -9.97 5.24
N LYS A 3 -5.59 -9.20 4.29
CA LYS A 3 -4.79 -8.66 3.18
C LYS A 3 -5.05 -7.17 3.03
N LEU A 4 -3.98 -6.42 2.80
CA LEU A 4 -4.08 -5.00 2.49
C LEU A 4 -3.73 -4.81 1.02
N ILE A 5 -4.63 -4.16 0.28
CA ILE A 5 -4.52 -3.99 -1.16
C ILE A 5 -4.35 -2.51 -1.48
N LEU A 6 -3.33 -2.20 -2.27
CA LEU A 6 -3.11 -0.85 -2.79
C LEU A 6 -3.81 -0.73 -4.14
N HIS A 7 -4.65 0.30 -4.26
CA HIS A 7 -5.30 0.61 -5.53
C HIS A 7 -4.55 1.73 -6.22
N ASN A 8 -4.20 1.50 -7.48
CA ASN A 8 -3.55 2.52 -8.28
C ASN A 8 -4.54 3.64 -8.60
N ASP A 9 -4.09 4.88 -8.45
CA ASP A 9 -4.86 6.05 -8.83
C ASP A 9 -3.96 7.06 -9.56
N ASP A 10 -4.58 8.03 -10.22
CA ASP A 10 -3.85 9.06 -10.98
C ASP A 10 -3.53 10.29 -10.13
N VAL A 11 -3.91 10.28 -8.85
CA VAL A 11 -3.77 11.43 -7.96
C VAL A 11 -2.43 11.43 -7.23
N ASN A 12 -1.96 10.24 -6.81
CA ASN A 12 -0.75 10.13 -6.02
C ASN A 12 0.46 9.81 -6.89
N SER A 13 1.55 10.54 -6.68
CA SER A 13 2.82 10.27 -7.37
C SER A 13 3.45 8.96 -6.86
N THR A 14 4.29 8.35 -7.70
CA THR A 14 5.03 7.15 -7.30
C THR A 14 5.94 7.42 -6.10
N THR A 15 6.55 8.60 -6.04
CA THR A 15 7.40 9.00 -4.91
C THR A 15 6.60 9.04 -3.61
N LYS A 16 5.39 9.58 -3.64
CA LYS A 16 4.52 9.65 -2.47
C LYS A 16 4.13 8.25 -2.00
N ILE A 17 3.77 7.37 -2.94
CA ILE A 17 3.39 5.99 -2.61
C ILE A 17 4.57 5.22 -2.02
N ALA A 18 5.78 5.38 -2.59
CA ALA A 18 6.99 4.77 -2.05
C ALA A 18 7.24 5.22 -0.61
N SER A 19 7.15 6.53 -0.35
CA SER A 19 7.33 7.07 1.00
C SER A 19 6.30 6.51 1.97
N ALA A 20 5.05 6.34 1.52
CA ALA A 20 3.98 5.78 2.35
C ALA A 20 4.22 4.32 2.67
N LEU A 21 4.68 3.51 1.71
CA LEU A 21 5.00 2.11 1.95
C LEU A 21 6.11 1.96 2.99
N ILE A 22 7.10 2.82 2.94
CA ILE A 22 8.18 2.84 3.92
C ILE A 22 7.66 3.27 5.28
N LYS A 23 6.88 4.34 5.34
CA LYS A 23 6.37 4.91 6.60
C LYS A 23 5.33 4.02 7.26
N CYS A 24 4.36 3.52 6.49
CA CYS A 24 3.21 2.80 7.05
C CYS A 24 3.45 1.31 7.25
N LEU A 25 4.30 0.69 6.43
CA LEU A 25 4.56 -0.75 6.46
C LEU A 25 6.01 -1.12 6.74
N ASP A 26 6.85 -0.12 6.94
CA ASP A 26 8.27 -0.32 7.26
C ASP A 26 9.04 -1.09 6.18
N TYR A 27 8.62 -0.94 4.93
CA TYR A 27 9.34 -1.53 3.81
C TYR A 27 10.61 -0.73 3.51
N GLU A 28 11.64 -1.43 3.03
CA GLU A 28 12.82 -0.79 2.50
C GLU A 28 12.55 -0.31 1.07
N LEU A 29 13.34 0.65 0.60
CA LEU A 29 13.13 1.27 -0.71
C LEU A 29 13.09 0.26 -1.86
N PRO A 30 13.96 -0.76 -1.94
CA PRO A 30 13.85 -1.75 -3.02
C PRO A 30 12.51 -2.48 -3.04
N ALA A 31 11.99 -2.86 -1.87
CA ALA A 31 10.70 -3.55 -1.77
C ALA A 31 9.55 -2.61 -2.18
N ALA A 32 9.57 -1.36 -1.74
CA ALA A 32 8.57 -0.38 -2.11
C ALA A 32 8.57 -0.12 -3.62
N THR A 33 9.74 -0.05 -4.23
CA THR A 33 9.88 0.15 -5.67
C THR A 33 9.28 -1.02 -6.46
N GLN A 34 9.49 -2.25 -6.01
CA GLN A 34 8.90 -3.43 -6.65
C GLN A 34 7.37 -3.38 -6.61
N ILE A 35 6.80 -2.99 -5.49
CA ILE A 35 5.35 -2.87 -5.35
C ILE A 35 4.81 -1.82 -6.32
N ILE A 36 5.47 -0.69 -6.45
CA ILE A 36 5.05 0.37 -7.37
C ILE A 36 5.07 -0.11 -8.82
N ILE A 37 6.12 -0.82 -9.23
CA ILE A 37 6.22 -1.37 -10.57
C ILE A 37 5.06 -2.32 -10.85
N LEU A 38 4.73 -3.19 -9.90
CA LEU A 38 3.60 -4.10 -10.03
C LEU A 38 2.28 -3.36 -10.13
N ALA A 39 2.09 -2.30 -9.33
CA ALA A 39 0.85 -1.54 -9.31
C ALA A 39 0.62 -0.80 -10.64
N GLU A 40 1.66 -0.26 -11.24
CA GLU A 40 1.55 0.45 -12.52
C GLU A 40 1.04 -0.43 -13.66
N GLY A 41 1.38 -1.71 -13.63
CA GLY A 41 0.98 -2.65 -14.68
C GLY A 41 -0.39 -3.27 -14.47
N ARG A 42 -1.09 -2.97 -13.39
CA ARG A 42 -2.34 -3.63 -13.02
C ARG A 42 -3.48 -2.63 -12.85
N LYS A 43 -4.62 -2.93 -13.48
CA LYS A 43 -5.85 -2.17 -13.26
C LYS A 43 -6.51 -2.56 -11.95
N LYS A 44 -6.24 -3.77 -11.45
CA LYS A 44 -6.72 -4.23 -10.14
C LYS A 44 -5.66 -3.94 -9.08
N GLY A 45 -6.11 -3.83 -7.84
CA GLY A 45 -5.20 -3.56 -6.74
C GLY A 45 -4.13 -4.64 -6.56
N VAL A 46 -3.05 -4.26 -5.91
CA VAL A 46 -1.92 -5.13 -5.59
C VAL A 46 -1.90 -5.40 -4.10
N ILE A 47 -1.76 -6.67 -3.71
CA ILE A 47 -1.60 -7.03 -2.29
C ILE A 47 -0.24 -6.54 -1.83
N ILE A 48 -0.24 -5.62 -0.87
CA ILE A 48 1.01 -5.03 -0.37
C ILE A 48 1.44 -5.62 0.97
N LYS A 49 0.53 -6.25 1.69
CA LYS A 49 0.86 -6.91 2.96
C LYS A 49 -0.23 -7.92 3.31
N GLU A 50 0.18 -9.04 3.87
CA GLU A 50 -0.72 -10.02 4.48
C GLU A 50 -0.33 -10.16 5.95
N GLY A 51 -1.31 -10.38 6.81
CA GLY A 51 -1.01 -10.57 8.22
C GLY A 51 -2.21 -10.37 9.12
N ASP A 52 -1.93 -9.93 10.33
CA ASP A 52 -2.94 -9.70 11.36
C ASP A 52 -3.84 -8.51 11.00
N PHE A 53 -5.15 -8.69 11.19
CA PHE A 53 -6.13 -7.67 10.85
C PHE A 53 -5.87 -6.33 11.54
N ILE A 54 -5.58 -6.35 12.83
CA ILE A 54 -5.37 -5.11 13.59
C ILE A 54 -4.15 -4.36 13.07
N GLU A 55 -3.06 -5.08 12.81
CA GLU A 55 -1.85 -4.49 12.24
C GLU A 55 -2.12 -3.85 10.90
N LEU A 56 -2.86 -4.55 10.02
CA LEU A 56 -3.20 -4.02 8.70
C LEU A 56 -4.20 -2.88 8.77
N PHE A 57 -5.11 -2.91 9.74
CA PHE A 57 -6.03 -1.80 9.96
C PHE A 57 -5.30 -0.52 10.34
N MET A 58 -4.30 -0.62 11.21
CA MET A 58 -3.47 0.52 11.60
C MET A 58 -2.68 1.05 10.40
N ALA A 59 -2.14 0.15 9.58
CA ALA A 59 -1.44 0.53 8.36
C ALA A 59 -2.40 1.24 7.40
N GLN A 60 -3.61 0.74 7.24
CA GLN A 60 -4.62 1.39 6.40
C GLN A 60 -4.91 2.81 6.84
N ASN A 61 -5.04 3.04 8.15
CA ASN A 61 -5.25 4.39 8.68
C ASN A 61 -4.08 5.31 8.33
N CYS A 62 -2.87 4.81 8.37
CA CYS A 62 -1.68 5.56 7.98
C CYS A 62 -1.76 5.99 6.50
N PHE A 63 -2.16 5.08 5.62
CA PHE A 63 -2.36 5.39 4.20
C PHE A 63 -3.48 6.40 3.99
N GLU A 64 -4.59 6.27 4.72
CA GLU A 64 -5.71 7.20 4.61
C GLU A 64 -5.31 8.62 4.99
N GLU A 65 -4.49 8.79 6.02
CA GLU A 65 -3.98 10.10 6.41
C GLU A 65 -3.15 10.76 5.30
N LEU A 66 -2.58 9.96 4.42
CA LEU A 66 -1.80 10.42 3.27
C LEU A 66 -2.64 10.50 2.00
N ASN A 67 -3.96 10.28 2.10
CA ASN A 67 -4.89 10.27 0.97
C ASN A 67 -4.54 9.21 -0.08
N ILE A 68 -4.04 8.07 0.36
CA ILE A 68 -3.75 6.93 -0.50
C ILE A 68 -4.84 5.87 -0.27
N ASN A 69 -5.47 5.45 -1.36
CA ASN A 69 -6.57 4.51 -1.31
C ASN A 69 -6.07 3.07 -1.16
N THR A 70 -6.49 2.42 -0.08
CA THR A 70 -6.21 1.00 0.17
C THR A 70 -7.49 0.28 0.53
N GLU A 71 -7.48 -1.03 0.35
CA GLU A 71 -8.61 -1.89 0.73
C GLU A 71 -8.12 -2.96 1.69
N LEU A 72 -8.84 -3.15 2.80
CA LEU A 72 -8.53 -4.18 3.78
C LEU A 72 -9.54 -5.32 3.65
N ILE A 73 -9.03 -6.50 3.37
CA ILE A 73 -9.83 -7.73 3.25
C ILE A 73 -9.51 -8.61 4.44
N ALA A 74 -10.54 -8.96 5.18
CA ALA A 74 -10.41 -9.81 6.37
C ALA A 74 -10.11 -11.27 6.00
#